data_88fa1d1f481e024ad9dadb0945d78495
#
_entry.id   88fa1d1f481e024ad9dadb0945d78495
#
_cell.length_a   1.000
_cell.length_b   1.000
_cell.length_c   1.000
_cell.angle_alpha   90.00
_cell.angle_beta   90.00
_cell.angle_gamma   90.00
#
_symmetry.space_group_name_H-M   'P 1'
#
loop_
_entity.id
_entity.type
_entity.pdbx_description
1 polymer ?
#
loop_
_entity_poly.entity_id
_entity_poly.type
_entity_poly.pdbx_seq_one_letter_code
_entity_poly.pdbx_strand_id
1 'polypeptide(L)'
;MANDFLVFDHVTKRFGALTAVNDVSLTINKGEFFSLLGPSGCGKTTLLRMLGGFERPDSGRIYLEGKDITDLPPNERRIHTVFQNYALFPTMTIWDNIAFSLKLARKPKAEIEEAVYNILEMIQLSDQAWKYPSQLSGGQKQRVAIARALVDRPQVLLLDEPLAALDLKLRQHMLIELDAIHDQVGITFLYVTHDQGEAMSLSDRIAVINKGKVEQLDGPAKIYEAPATRFVASFIGDTNFFEGEITAIEGDYSIISIDGFGQIKAFNDKNLVVGQKVSLSVRPEKIRVTANPPLPEKGASINVFPAKVKDIVYQGVYTKYWVTSSQMLVSALKPHSRFLLDQEPITWNDEVFVWWHPDDGYMVEAR
;
A
#
# COMPACT_ATOMS: atom_id res chain seq x y z
N MET A 1 1.11 -21.80 -17.53
CA MET A 1 1.77 -20.53 -17.79
C MET A 1 0.86 -19.46 -17.21
N ALA A 2 1.33 -18.69 -16.24
CA ALA A 2 0.55 -17.59 -15.66
C ALA A 2 0.16 -16.64 -16.80
N ASN A 3 -1.07 -16.14 -16.77
CA ASN A 3 -1.61 -15.23 -17.77
C ASN A 3 -0.98 -13.85 -17.57
N ASP A 4 0.22 -13.63 -18.10
CA ASP A 4 0.93 -12.34 -18.09
C ASP A 4 0.11 -11.32 -18.91
N PHE A 5 -0.84 -10.65 -18.21
CA PHE A 5 -1.76 -9.74 -18.88
C PHE A 5 -1.11 -8.41 -19.21
N LEU A 6 -0.43 -7.81 -18.22
CA LEU A 6 0.35 -6.58 -18.37
C LEU A 6 1.76 -6.81 -17.84
N VAL A 7 2.77 -6.54 -18.66
CA VAL A 7 4.17 -6.80 -18.33
C VAL A 7 5.03 -5.56 -18.57
N PHE A 8 5.78 -5.16 -17.55
CA PHE A 8 6.94 -4.29 -17.71
C PHE A 8 8.18 -5.19 -17.77
N ASP A 9 8.95 -5.09 -18.82
CA ASP A 9 10.11 -5.93 -19.08
C ASP A 9 11.38 -5.07 -19.14
N HIS A 10 12.17 -5.09 -18.06
CA HIS A 10 13.43 -4.35 -17.90
C HIS A 10 13.34 -2.85 -18.23
N VAL A 11 12.22 -2.22 -17.79
CA VAL A 11 11.91 -0.83 -18.13
C VAL A 11 12.79 0.15 -17.36
N THR A 12 13.43 1.05 -18.09
CA THR A 12 14.24 2.14 -17.53
C THR A 12 13.81 3.48 -18.10
N LYS A 13 13.77 4.51 -17.24
CA LYS A 13 13.50 5.91 -17.64
C LYS A 13 14.42 6.87 -16.91
N ARG A 14 15.04 7.76 -17.67
CA ARG A 14 15.95 8.80 -17.16
C ARG A 14 15.46 10.19 -17.56
N PHE A 15 15.67 11.16 -16.70
CA PHE A 15 15.45 12.57 -16.95
C PHE A 15 16.77 13.31 -16.63
N GLY A 16 17.59 13.55 -17.66
CA GLY A 16 18.94 14.05 -17.48
C GLY A 16 19.79 13.10 -16.63
N ALA A 17 20.29 13.56 -15.50
CA ALA A 17 21.08 12.75 -14.57
C ALA A 17 20.24 11.86 -13.64
N LEU A 18 18.92 12.12 -13.55
CA LEU A 18 18.03 11.37 -12.66
C LEU A 18 17.51 10.11 -13.36
N THR A 19 17.77 8.94 -12.78
CA THR A 19 17.12 7.68 -13.18
C THR A 19 15.85 7.53 -12.37
N ALA A 20 14.69 7.88 -12.96
CA ALA A 20 13.40 7.85 -12.30
C ALA A 20 12.81 6.43 -12.18
N VAL A 21 13.08 5.58 -13.18
CA VAL A 21 12.76 4.15 -13.20
C VAL A 21 14.00 3.41 -13.63
N ASN A 22 14.41 2.39 -12.88
CA ASN A 22 15.69 1.73 -13.02
C ASN A 22 15.51 0.21 -13.10
N ASP A 23 15.48 -0.32 -14.30
CA ASP A 23 15.42 -1.76 -14.60
C ASP A 23 14.24 -2.47 -13.91
N VAL A 24 13.04 -1.91 -14.09
CA VAL A 24 11.83 -2.45 -13.48
C VAL A 24 11.23 -3.54 -14.34
N SER A 25 11.09 -4.72 -13.74
CA SER A 25 10.35 -5.86 -14.31
C SER A 25 9.24 -6.25 -13.34
N LEU A 26 7.99 -6.23 -13.81
CA LEU A 26 6.83 -6.66 -13.04
C LEU A 26 5.71 -7.13 -13.96
N THR A 27 4.88 -8.01 -13.45
CA THR A 27 3.73 -8.57 -14.15
C THR A 27 2.46 -8.33 -13.34
N ILE A 28 1.39 -7.90 -14.01
CA ILE A 28 0.06 -7.68 -13.45
C ILE A 28 -0.92 -8.64 -14.12
N ASN A 29 -1.78 -9.27 -13.34
CA ASN A 29 -2.75 -10.22 -13.85
C ASN A 29 -3.99 -9.52 -14.39
N LYS A 30 -4.76 -10.21 -15.22
CA LYS A 30 -6.04 -9.71 -15.72
C LYS A 30 -7.07 -9.63 -14.60
N GLY A 31 -7.76 -8.49 -14.50
CA GLY A 31 -8.77 -8.25 -13.46
C GLY A 31 -8.20 -8.00 -12.07
N GLU A 32 -6.89 -7.81 -11.93
CA GLU A 32 -6.22 -7.56 -10.66
C GLU A 32 -6.36 -6.09 -10.24
N PHE A 33 -6.60 -5.84 -8.96
CA PHE A 33 -6.39 -4.53 -8.34
C PHE A 33 -4.94 -4.44 -7.87
N PHE A 34 -4.09 -3.78 -8.65
CA PHE A 34 -2.66 -3.71 -8.43
C PHE A 34 -2.22 -2.32 -7.99
N SER A 35 -1.46 -2.21 -6.89
CA SER A 35 -0.96 -0.92 -6.42
C SER A 35 0.55 -0.74 -6.61
N LEU A 36 0.93 0.48 -7.04
CA LEU A 36 2.28 1.00 -6.92
C LEU A 36 2.36 1.89 -5.69
N LEU A 37 3.06 1.46 -4.67
CA LEU A 37 3.21 2.15 -3.39
C LEU A 37 4.66 2.57 -3.17
N GLY A 38 4.88 3.75 -2.59
CA GLY A 38 6.24 4.22 -2.28
C GLY A 38 6.27 5.71 -1.96
N PRO A 39 7.40 6.25 -1.49
CA PRO A 39 7.55 7.66 -1.18
C PRO A 39 7.40 8.55 -2.43
N SER A 40 7.19 9.86 -2.19
CA SER A 40 7.13 10.83 -3.29
C SER A 40 8.44 10.84 -4.09
N GLY A 41 8.33 10.93 -5.43
CA GLY A 41 9.49 10.96 -6.32
C GLY A 41 10.20 9.62 -6.55
N CYS A 42 9.67 8.48 -6.09
CA CYS A 42 10.31 7.17 -6.29
C CYS A 42 10.07 6.54 -7.68
N GLY A 43 9.29 7.17 -8.58
CA GLY A 43 9.10 6.70 -9.96
C GLY A 43 7.70 6.17 -10.30
N LYS A 44 6.75 6.09 -9.35
CA LYS A 44 5.38 5.53 -9.55
C LYS A 44 4.63 6.22 -10.71
N THR A 45 4.47 7.54 -10.64
CA THR A 45 3.80 8.31 -11.70
C THR A 45 4.51 8.21 -13.04
N THR A 46 5.85 8.03 -13.05
CA THR A 46 6.61 7.78 -14.28
C THR A 46 6.24 6.44 -14.90
N LEU A 47 6.17 5.36 -14.09
CA LEU A 47 5.69 4.05 -14.54
C LEU A 47 4.27 4.13 -15.09
N LEU A 48 3.37 4.80 -14.37
CA LEU A 48 2.00 5.01 -14.83
C LEU A 48 1.94 5.79 -16.16
N ARG A 49 2.72 6.87 -16.30
CA ARG A 49 2.78 7.67 -17.53
C ARG A 49 3.34 6.87 -18.71
N MET A 50 4.33 6.00 -18.48
CA MET A 50 4.85 5.11 -19.53
C MET A 50 3.79 4.10 -19.97
N LEU A 51 3.02 3.53 -19.02
CA LEU A 51 1.92 2.63 -19.35
C LEU A 51 0.79 3.34 -20.08
N GLY A 52 0.45 4.57 -19.68
CA GLY A 52 -0.54 5.41 -20.36
C GLY A 52 -0.10 5.93 -21.73
N GLY A 53 1.17 5.76 -22.14
CA GLY A 53 1.71 6.25 -23.41
C GLY A 53 2.07 7.73 -23.42
N PHE A 54 2.07 8.39 -22.25
CA PHE A 54 2.46 9.80 -22.10
C PHE A 54 3.97 10.00 -22.02
N GLU A 55 4.71 8.92 -21.69
CA GLU A 55 6.18 8.87 -21.67
C GLU A 55 6.65 7.58 -22.35
N ARG A 56 7.84 7.63 -22.95
CA ARG A 56 8.49 6.44 -23.50
C ARG A 56 9.63 6.01 -22.58
N PRO A 57 9.81 4.69 -22.34
CA PRO A 57 11.00 4.20 -21.67
C PRO A 57 12.24 4.47 -22.54
N ASP A 58 13.40 4.62 -21.89
CA ASP A 58 14.69 4.73 -22.60
C ASP A 58 15.24 3.34 -22.95
N SER A 59 14.85 2.31 -22.18
CA SER A 59 15.10 0.90 -22.49
C SER A 59 14.04 0.01 -21.86
N GLY A 60 13.96 -1.24 -22.32
CA GLY A 60 12.93 -2.19 -21.93
C GLY A 60 11.65 -2.05 -22.76
N ARG A 61 10.65 -2.86 -22.43
CA ARG A 61 9.38 -2.92 -23.16
C ARG A 61 8.19 -3.04 -22.24
N ILE A 62 7.00 -2.68 -22.75
CA ILE A 62 5.72 -2.82 -22.07
C ILE A 62 4.78 -3.63 -22.96
N TYR A 63 4.22 -4.70 -22.42
CA TYR A 63 3.31 -5.58 -23.14
C TYR A 63 1.94 -5.58 -22.48
N LEU A 64 0.88 -5.58 -23.30
CA LEU A 64 -0.50 -5.78 -22.89
C LEU A 64 -1.09 -6.95 -23.69
N GLU A 65 -1.57 -7.99 -23.02
CA GLU A 65 -2.04 -9.24 -23.64
C GLU A 65 -1.04 -9.81 -24.68
N GLY A 66 0.25 -9.75 -24.35
CA GLY A 66 1.35 -10.20 -25.21
C GLY A 66 1.70 -9.30 -26.39
N LYS A 67 0.98 -8.17 -26.58
CA LYS A 67 1.28 -7.16 -27.60
C LYS A 67 2.20 -6.08 -27.03
N ASP A 68 3.27 -5.78 -27.77
CA ASP A 68 4.14 -4.64 -27.46
C ASP A 68 3.38 -3.33 -27.66
N ILE A 69 3.21 -2.56 -26.59
CA ILE A 69 2.54 -1.26 -26.58
C ILE A 69 3.52 -0.10 -26.30
N THR A 70 4.82 -0.40 -26.23
CA THR A 70 5.85 0.55 -25.80
C THR A 70 5.81 1.87 -26.55
N ASP A 71 5.68 1.81 -27.88
CA ASP A 71 5.70 2.97 -28.76
C ASP A 71 4.32 3.48 -29.18
N LEU A 72 3.26 2.80 -28.76
CA LEU A 72 1.88 3.22 -29.10
C LEU A 72 1.52 4.53 -28.39
N PRO A 73 0.91 5.50 -29.07
CA PRO A 73 0.40 6.71 -28.43
C PRO A 73 -0.82 6.41 -27.53
N PRO A 74 -1.18 7.31 -26.60
CA PRO A 74 -2.27 7.08 -25.63
C PRO A 74 -3.61 6.68 -26.26
N ASN A 75 -3.97 7.29 -27.40
CA ASN A 75 -5.24 7.06 -28.10
C ASN A 75 -5.34 5.68 -28.81
N GLU A 76 -4.24 4.96 -28.94
CA GLU A 76 -4.20 3.62 -29.53
C GLU A 76 -4.12 2.52 -28.46
N ARG A 77 -4.04 2.91 -27.18
CA ARG A 77 -4.03 1.97 -26.04
C ARG A 77 -5.44 1.85 -25.47
N ARG A 78 -5.84 0.62 -25.15
CA ARG A 78 -7.09 0.36 -24.41
C ARG A 78 -6.89 0.55 -22.91
N ILE A 79 -6.28 1.67 -22.54
CA ILE A 79 -5.87 2.04 -21.19
C ILE A 79 -6.37 3.46 -20.94
N HIS A 80 -7.16 3.64 -19.90
CA HIS A 80 -7.66 4.97 -19.54
C HIS A 80 -7.07 5.43 -18.20
N THR A 81 -6.93 6.74 -18.03
CA THR A 81 -6.30 7.33 -16.83
C THR A 81 -7.26 8.28 -16.14
N VAL A 82 -7.42 8.11 -14.84
CA VAL A 82 -8.00 9.08 -13.91
C VAL A 82 -6.86 9.84 -13.24
N PHE A 83 -6.79 11.14 -13.48
CA PHE A 83 -5.76 12.00 -12.91
C PHE A 83 -6.14 12.51 -11.51
N GLN A 84 -5.17 12.89 -10.72
CA GLN A 84 -5.31 13.39 -9.36
C GLN A 84 -6.31 14.57 -9.23
N ASN A 85 -6.38 15.44 -10.23
CA ASN A 85 -7.31 16.59 -10.27
C ASN A 85 -8.63 16.28 -10.98
N TYR A 86 -8.92 14.97 -11.22
CA TYR A 86 -10.10 14.46 -11.94
C TYR A 86 -10.20 14.88 -13.41
N ALA A 87 -9.61 16.01 -13.81
CA ALA A 87 -9.60 16.57 -15.16
C ALA A 87 -10.98 16.58 -15.85
N LEU A 88 -12.06 16.84 -15.10
CA LEU A 88 -13.40 17.00 -15.66
C LEU A 88 -13.49 18.28 -16.49
N PHE A 89 -14.23 18.23 -17.59
CA PHE A 89 -14.50 19.41 -18.42
C PHE A 89 -15.50 20.33 -17.69
N PRO A 90 -15.09 21.52 -17.22
CA PRO A 90 -15.91 22.33 -16.31
C PRO A 90 -17.13 22.94 -17.00
N THR A 91 -17.10 23.09 -18.32
CA THR A 91 -18.16 23.66 -19.15
C THR A 91 -19.16 22.65 -19.70
N MET A 92 -18.93 21.36 -19.41
CA MET A 92 -19.80 20.27 -19.83
C MET A 92 -20.60 19.72 -18.61
N THR A 93 -21.81 19.25 -18.87
CA THR A 93 -22.59 18.52 -17.87
C THR A 93 -21.91 17.21 -17.49
N ILE A 94 -22.36 16.55 -16.42
CA ILE A 94 -21.88 15.22 -16.05
C ILE A 94 -22.14 14.21 -17.15
N TRP A 95 -23.34 14.26 -17.73
CA TRP A 95 -23.72 13.49 -18.90
C TRP A 95 -22.71 13.66 -20.04
N ASP A 96 -22.42 14.91 -20.40
CA ASP A 96 -21.51 15.22 -21.52
C ASP A 96 -20.06 14.83 -21.22
N ASN A 97 -19.62 14.98 -19.97
CA ASN A 97 -18.30 14.48 -19.53
C ASN A 97 -18.17 12.98 -19.75
N ILE A 98 -19.17 12.20 -19.35
CA ILE A 98 -19.16 10.74 -19.51
C ILE A 98 -19.30 10.35 -20.99
N ALA A 99 -20.21 10.97 -21.72
CA ALA A 99 -20.46 10.70 -23.14
C ALA A 99 -19.31 11.10 -24.07
N PHE A 100 -18.32 11.86 -23.60
CA PHE A 100 -17.33 12.54 -24.43
C PHE A 100 -16.56 11.59 -25.35
N SER A 101 -15.99 10.50 -24.81
CA SER A 101 -15.22 9.53 -25.59
C SER A 101 -16.09 8.82 -26.65
N LEU A 102 -17.32 8.45 -26.30
CA LEU A 102 -18.25 7.79 -27.20
C LEU A 102 -18.70 8.72 -28.35
N LYS A 103 -18.93 10.02 -28.05
CA LYS A 103 -19.20 11.03 -29.06
C LYS A 103 -18.03 11.23 -30.01
N LEU A 104 -16.80 11.26 -29.47
CA LEU A 104 -15.57 11.36 -30.27
C LEU A 104 -15.41 10.16 -31.20
N ALA A 105 -15.73 8.98 -30.71
CA ALA A 105 -15.75 7.73 -31.47
C ALA A 105 -16.93 7.62 -32.45
N ARG A 106 -17.79 8.64 -32.52
CA ARG A 106 -18.98 8.71 -33.39
C ARG A 106 -19.93 7.50 -33.21
N LYS A 107 -20.11 7.03 -32.00
CA LYS A 107 -21.05 5.96 -31.67
C LYS A 107 -22.51 6.42 -31.96
N PRO A 108 -23.42 5.50 -32.30
CA PRO A 108 -24.84 5.79 -32.44
C PRO A 108 -25.41 6.42 -31.15
N LYS A 109 -26.35 7.35 -31.30
CA LYS A 109 -26.95 8.07 -30.16
C LYS A 109 -27.56 7.15 -29.14
N ALA A 110 -28.28 6.11 -29.58
CA ALA A 110 -28.89 5.11 -28.67
C ALA A 110 -27.84 4.33 -27.86
N GLU A 111 -26.70 3.96 -28.46
CA GLU A 111 -25.59 3.29 -27.77
C GLU A 111 -24.96 4.21 -26.71
N ILE A 112 -24.82 5.51 -27.04
CA ILE A 112 -24.29 6.50 -26.08
C ILE A 112 -25.25 6.67 -24.91
N GLU A 113 -26.55 6.81 -25.16
CA GLU A 113 -27.56 6.98 -24.13
C GLU A 113 -27.59 5.77 -23.18
N GLU A 114 -27.64 4.57 -23.71
CA GLU A 114 -27.61 3.34 -22.94
C GLU A 114 -26.34 3.22 -22.08
N ALA A 115 -25.15 3.42 -22.67
CA ALA A 115 -23.88 3.31 -21.97
C ALA A 115 -23.76 4.33 -20.84
N VAL A 116 -24.18 5.60 -21.09
CA VAL A 116 -24.10 6.67 -20.09
C VAL A 116 -25.10 6.45 -18.96
N TYR A 117 -26.33 5.99 -19.24
CA TYR A 117 -27.30 5.69 -18.19
C TYR A 117 -26.81 4.54 -17.30
N ASN A 118 -26.32 3.47 -17.89
CA ASN A 118 -25.81 2.31 -17.14
C ASN A 118 -24.63 2.69 -16.23
N ILE A 119 -23.69 3.53 -16.70
CA ILE A 119 -22.56 3.92 -15.88
C ILE A 119 -22.97 4.95 -14.80
N LEU A 120 -23.93 5.84 -15.06
CA LEU A 120 -24.49 6.77 -14.07
C LEU A 120 -25.21 6.02 -12.95
N GLU A 121 -25.93 4.96 -13.27
CA GLU A 121 -26.58 4.08 -12.28
C GLU A 121 -25.53 3.38 -11.41
N MET A 122 -24.49 2.80 -12.05
CA MET A 122 -23.36 2.15 -11.34
C MET A 122 -22.73 3.08 -10.31
N ILE A 123 -22.46 4.34 -10.65
CA ILE A 123 -21.85 5.32 -9.75
C ILE A 123 -22.85 6.04 -8.85
N GLN A 124 -24.15 5.68 -8.89
CA GLN A 124 -25.23 6.27 -8.10
C GLN A 124 -25.38 7.79 -8.27
N LEU A 125 -25.26 8.29 -9.50
CA LEU A 125 -25.36 9.71 -9.84
C LEU A 125 -26.36 10.01 -10.97
N SER A 126 -27.34 9.13 -11.21
CA SER A 126 -28.36 9.30 -12.26
C SER A 126 -29.10 10.65 -12.16
N ASP A 127 -29.49 11.05 -10.93
CA ASP A 127 -30.18 12.33 -10.67
C ASP A 127 -29.28 13.56 -10.85
N GLN A 128 -27.95 13.37 -11.00
CA GLN A 128 -26.98 14.44 -11.13
C GLN A 128 -26.52 14.64 -12.60
N ALA A 129 -27.03 13.84 -13.54
CA ALA A 129 -26.58 13.78 -14.93
C ALA A 129 -26.43 15.15 -15.61
N TRP A 130 -27.35 16.06 -15.36
CA TRP A 130 -27.42 17.37 -15.99
C TRP A 130 -26.75 18.51 -15.23
N LYS A 131 -26.13 18.20 -14.07
CA LYS A 131 -25.31 19.17 -13.32
C LYS A 131 -23.94 19.36 -13.96
N TYR A 132 -23.31 20.47 -13.59
CA TYR A 132 -21.92 20.77 -13.94
C TYR A 132 -20.96 20.32 -12.82
N PRO A 133 -19.68 20.05 -13.12
CA PRO A 133 -18.69 19.66 -12.11
C PRO A 133 -18.58 20.61 -10.91
N SER A 134 -18.81 21.91 -11.11
CA SER A 134 -18.78 22.92 -10.04
C SER A 134 -19.87 22.70 -8.96
N GLN A 135 -20.93 21.96 -9.28
CA GLN A 135 -22.07 21.69 -8.40
C GLN A 135 -21.92 20.38 -7.62
N LEU A 136 -20.79 19.67 -7.78
CA LEU A 136 -20.53 18.37 -7.19
C LEU A 136 -19.52 18.46 -6.03
N SER A 137 -19.68 17.57 -5.04
CA SER A 137 -18.66 17.31 -4.00
C SER A 137 -17.40 16.66 -4.60
N GLY A 138 -16.28 16.63 -3.85
CA GLY A 138 -15.04 16.00 -4.28
C GLY A 138 -15.23 14.52 -4.64
N GLY A 139 -15.90 13.74 -3.80
CA GLY A 139 -16.18 12.33 -4.07
C GLY A 139 -17.09 12.12 -5.29
N GLN A 140 -18.10 12.97 -5.48
CA GLN A 140 -18.93 12.92 -6.68
C GLN A 140 -18.13 13.21 -7.97
N LYS A 141 -17.23 14.21 -7.94
CA LYS A 141 -16.33 14.50 -9.08
C LYS A 141 -15.45 13.31 -9.39
N GLN A 142 -14.93 12.65 -8.40
CA GLN A 142 -14.11 11.44 -8.57
C GLN A 142 -14.91 10.33 -9.24
N ARG A 143 -16.13 10.01 -8.74
CA ARG A 143 -16.98 8.98 -9.35
C ARG A 143 -17.27 9.31 -10.83
N VAL A 144 -17.52 10.56 -11.16
CA VAL A 144 -17.71 10.99 -12.56
C VAL A 144 -16.44 10.80 -13.39
N ALA A 145 -15.26 11.07 -12.85
CA ALA A 145 -14.00 10.85 -13.55
C ALA A 145 -13.74 9.36 -13.83
N ILE A 146 -14.05 8.50 -12.85
CA ILE A 146 -14.00 7.04 -13.02
C ILE A 146 -15.01 6.58 -14.07
N ALA A 147 -16.27 7.03 -14.00
CA ALA A 147 -17.32 6.72 -14.96
C ALA A 147 -16.93 7.12 -16.40
N ARG A 148 -16.37 8.33 -16.57
CA ARG A 148 -15.87 8.80 -17.87
C ARG A 148 -14.77 7.89 -18.42
N ALA A 149 -13.90 7.40 -17.55
CA ALA A 149 -12.82 6.50 -17.96
C ALA A 149 -13.33 5.07 -18.27
N LEU A 150 -14.41 4.63 -17.62
CA LEU A 150 -14.96 3.27 -17.77
C LEU A 150 -15.96 3.13 -18.93
N VAL A 151 -16.65 4.20 -19.35
CA VAL A 151 -17.76 4.14 -20.32
C VAL A 151 -17.37 3.51 -21.65
N ASP A 152 -16.12 3.64 -22.07
CA ASP A 152 -15.56 3.07 -23.30
C ASP A 152 -14.94 1.66 -23.09
N ARG A 153 -15.17 1.04 -21.93
CA ARG A 153 -14.74 -0.33 -21.58
C ARG A 153 -13.23 -0.56 -21.83
N PRO A 154 -12.35 0.14 -21.15
CA PRO A 154 -10.92 -0.08 -21.27
C PRO A 154 -10.52 -1.47 -20.74
N GLN A 155 -9.32 -1.93 -21.09
CA GLN A 155 -8.74 -3.16 -20.52
C GLN A 155 -8.05 -2.89 -19.17
N VAL A 156 -7.49 -1.67 -19.02
CA VAL A 156 -6.79 -1.24 -17.81
C VAL A 156 -7.25 0.16 -17.43
N LEU A 157 -7.54 0.38 -16.16
CA LEU A 157 -7.78 1.70 -15.58
C LEU A 157 -6.58 2.11 -14.73
N LEU A 158 -5.98 3.24 -15.07
CA LEU A 158 -4.90 3.87 -14.30
C LEU A 158 -5.48 4.92 -13.37
N LEU A 159 -5.10 4.87 -12.10
CA LEU A 159 -5.56 5.79 -11.05
C LEU A 159 -4.33 6.45 -10.40
N ASP A 160 -4.10 7.74 -10.69
CA ASP A 160 -2.96 8.49 -10.17
C ASP A 160 -3.37 9.31 -8.95
N GLU A 161 -3.11 8.79 -7.76
CA GLU A 161 -3.44 9.38 -6.44
C GLU A 161 -4.90 9.91 -6.36
N PRO A 162 -5.91 9.11 -6.74
CA PRO A 162 -7.26 9.63 -6.96
C PRO A 162 -7.95 10.11 -5.69
N LEU A 163 -7.49 9.69 -4.50
CA LEU A 163 -8.08 10.03 -3.20
C LEU A 163 -7.31 11.13 -2.44
N ALA A 164 -6.19 11.63 -2.98
CA ALA A 164 -5.30 12.53 -2.25
C ALA A 164 -5.96 13.88 -1.85
N ALA A 165 -6.96 14.34 -2.60
CA ALA A 165 -7.65 15.61 -2.34
C ALA A 165 -8.84 15.49 -1.37
N LEU A 166 -9.13 14.29 -0.83
CA LEU A 166 -10.29 14.03 0.04
C LEU A 166 -9.90 14.04 1.53
N ASP A 167 -10.84 14.47 2.37
CA ASP A 167 -10.72 14.30 3.82
C ASP A 167 -10.78 12.82 4.23
N LEU A 168 -10.34 12.51 5.44
CA LEU A 168 -10.18 11.14 5.93
C LEU A 168 -11.48 10.32 5.85
N LYS A 169 -12.61 10.91 6.29
CA LYS A 169 -13.90 10.20 6.34
C LYS A 169 -14.42 9.90 4.93
N LEU A 170 -14.33 10.88 4.04
CA LEU A 170 -14.75 10.71 2.65
C LEU A 170 -13.81 9.73 1.92
N ARG A 171 -12.51 9.78 2.21
CA ARG A 171 -11.53 8.83 1.65
C ARG A 171 -11.87 7.38 2.02
N GLN A 172 -12.16 7.09 3.30
CA GLN A 172 -12.56 5.75 3.74
C GLN A 172 -13.82 5.24 3.02
N HIS A 173 -14.81 6.12 2.82
CA HIS A 173 -16.01 5.76 2.08
C HIS A 173 -15.71 5.48 0.60
N MET A 174 -14.86 6.30 -0.01
CA MET A 174 -14.44 6.13 -1.42
C MET A 174 -13.62 4.87 -1.67
N LEU A 175 -12.87 4.37 -0.68
CA LEU A 175 -12.17 3.09 -0.80
C LEU A 175 -13.17 1.94 -1.01
N ILE A 176 -14.22 1.89 -0.19
CA ILE A 176 -15.27 0.86 -0.29
C ILE A 176 -15.99 0.97 -1.65
N GLU A 177 -16.30 2.19 -2.10
CA GLU A 177 -16.94 2.40 -3.40
C GLU A 177 -16.05 2.00 -4.58
N LEU A 178 -14.76 2.30 -4.50
CA LEU A 178 -13.79 1.95 -5.56
C LEU A 178 -13.61 0.45 -5.68
N ASP A 179 -13.56 -0.26 -4.56
CA ASP A 179 -13.54 -1.72 -4.49
C ASP A 179 -14.79 -2.33 -5.14
N ALA A 180 -15.97 -1.84 -4.77
CA ALA A 180 -17.25 -2.28 -5.36
C ALA A 180 -17.33 -2.01 -6.87
N ILE A 181 -16.81 -0.88 -7.34
CA ILE A 181 -16.73 -0.58 -8.79
C ILE A 181 -15.78 -1.56 -9.49
N HIS A 182 -14.62 -1.85 -8.89
CA HIS A 182 -13.67 -2.82 -9.44
C HIS A 182 -14.30 -4.20 -9.59
N ASP A 183 -14.94 -4.72 -8.55
CA ASP A 183 -15.64 -6.00 -8.55
C ASP A 183 -16.72 -6.07 -9.63
N GLN A 184 -17.47 -4.97 -9.81
CA GLN A 184 -18.57 -4.91 -10.78
C GLN A 184 -18.07 -4.86 -12.23
N VAL A 185 -16.96 -4.16 -12.51
CA VAL A 185 -16.46 -4.02 -13.89
C VAL A 185 -15.48 -5.11 -14.28
N GLY A 186 -14.77 -5.72 -13.35
CA GLY A 186 -13.87 -6.87 -13.53
C GLY A 186 -12.67 -6.61 -14.45
N ILE A 187 -12.25 -5.34 -14.63
CA ILE A 187 -11.05 -4.98 -15.40
C ILE A 187 -9.84 -4.75 -14.49
N THR A 188 -8.64 -4.75 -15.06
CA THR A 188 -7.42 -4.51 -14.28
C THR A 188 -7.32 -3.04 -13.86
N PHE A 189 -7.10 -2.79 -12.55
CA PHE A 189 -6.81 -1.47 -12.01
C PHE A 189 -5.33 -1.37 -11.65
N LEU A 190 -4.68 -0.29 -12.09
CA LEU A 190 -3.36 0.11 -11.61
C LEU A 190 -3.50 1.38 -10.79
N TYR A 191 -3.31 1.25 -9.49
CA TYR A 191 -3.50 2.29 -8.50
C TYR A 191 -2.16 2.83 -8.00
N VAL A 192 -1.95 4.12 -8.13
CA VAL A 192 -0.75 4.79 -7.60
C VAL A 192 -1.14 5.56 -6.35
N THR A 193 -0.43 5.30 -5.27
CA THR A 193 -0.61 6.02 -4.00
C THR A 193 0.70 6.10 -3.21
N HIS A 194 0.75 7.02 -2.27
CA HIS A 194 1.75 7.06 -1.20
C HIS A 194 1.14 6.70 0.16
N ASP A 195 -0.19 6.50 0.22
CA ASP A 195 -0.92 6.10 1.43
C ASP A 195 -0.93 4.57 1.54
N GLN A 196 -0.36 4.08 2.64
CA GLN A 196 -0.26 2.65 2.92
C GLN A 196 -1.63 2.02 3.18
N GLY A 197 -2.51 2.76 3.88
CA GLY A 197 -3.86 2.29 4.20
C GLY A 197 -4.69 2.06 2.94
N GLU A 198 -4.58 2.94 1.95
CA GLU A 198 -5.25 2.78 0.65
C GLU A 198 -4.77 1.50 -0.06
N ALA A 199 -3.44 1.35 -0.21
CA ALA A 199 -2.87 0.20 -0.89
C ALA A 199 -3.20 -1.12 -0.18
N MET A 200 -3.10 -1.15 1.16
CA MET A 200 -3.39 -2.35 1.97
C MET A 200 -4.86 -2.77 1.91
N SER A 201 -5.78 -1.80 1.75
CA SER A 201 -7.23 -2.07 1.78
C SER A 201 -7.79 -2.55 0.44
N LEU A 202 -7.19 -2.11 -0.69
CA LEU A 202 -7.77 -2.33 -2.03
C LEU A 202 -7.07 -3.41 -2.84
N SER A 203 -5.77 -3.67 -2.56
CA SER A 203 -4.96 -4.36 -3.55
C SER A 203 -4.92 -5.86 -3.36
N ASP A 204 -5.00 -6.61 -4.46
CA ASP A 204 -4.62 -8.02 -4.50
C ASP A 204 -3.10 -8.16 -4.33
N ARG A 205 -2.32 -7.28 -5.00
CA ARG A 205 -0.87 -7.22 -4.90
C ARG A 205 -0.38 -5.77 -4.92
N ILE A 206 0.73 -5.55 -4.19
CA ILE A 206 1.37 -4.24 -4.06
C ILE A 206 2.83 -4.36 -4.49
N ALA A 207 3.27 -3.48 -5.40
CA ALA A 207 4.68 -3.26 -5.66
C ALA A 207 5.17 -2.06 -4.84
N VAL A 208 6.04 -2.31 -3.87
CA VAL A 208 6.71 -1.25 -3.11
C VAL A 208 7.88 -0.72 -3.93
N ILE A 209 7.81 0.55 -4.32
CA ILE A 209 8.80 1.22 -5.17
C ILE A 209 9.68 2.14 -4.32
N ASN A 210 10.99 2.01 -4.50
CA ASN A 210 11.97 2.90 -3.89
C ASN A 210 13.10 3.23 -4.87
N LYS A 211 13.42 4.53 -5.02
CA LYS A 211 14.52 5.00 -5.90
C LYS A 211 14.48 4.37 -7.30
N GLY A 212 13.30 4.26 -7.89
CA GLY A 212 13.07 3.72 -9.22
C GLY A 212 13.13 2.20 -9.34
N LYS A 213 13.21 1.45 -8.25
CA LYS A 213 13.25 -0.01 -8.22
C LYS A 213 12.09 -0.61 -7.44
N VAL A 214 11.72 -1.84 -7.76
CA VAL A 214 10.80 -2.65 -6.97
C VAL A 214 11.57 -3.27 -5.81
N GLU A 215 11.22 -2.91 -4.59
CA GLU A 215 11.80 -3.48 -3.36
C GLU A 215 11.12 -4.81 -2.98
N GLN A 216 9.79 -4.85 -3.13
CA GLN A 216 8.99 -6.06 -2.89
C GLN A 216 7.71 -6.01 -3.72
N LEU A 217 7.25 -7.17 -4.17
CA LEU A 217 5.99 -7.37 -4.88
C LEU A 217 5.28 -8.58 -4.28
N ASP A 218 4.25 -8.35 -3.48
CA ASP A 218 3.48 -9.40 -2.80
C ASP A 218 2.06 -8.91 -2.47
N GLY A 219 1.23 -9.80 -1.93
CA GLY A 219 -0.05 -9.41 -1.31
C GLY A 219 0.14 -8.58 -0.03
N PRO A 220 -0.87 -7.79 0.37
CA PRO A 220 -0.80 -6.85 1.49
C PRO A 220 -0.29 -7.48 2.80
N ALA A 221 -0.85 -8.61 3.19
CA ALA A 221 -0.46 -9.31 4.42
C ALA A 221 1.03 -9.67 4.43
N LYS A 222 1.57 -10.16 3.32
CA LYS A 222 2.97 -10.57 3.24
C LYS A 222 3.92 -9.36 3.23
N ILE A 223 3.53 -8.25 2.62
CA ILE A 223 4.30 -7.00 2.67
C ILE A 223 4.41 -6.47 4.10
N TYR A 224 3.33 -6.60 4.90
CA TYR A 224 3.30 -6.15 6.28
C TYR A 224 4.04 -7.08 7.23
N GLU A 225 3.74 -8.40 7.17
CA GLU A 225 4.24 -9.39 8.11
C GLU A 225 5.66 -9.91 7.77
N ALA A 226 5.99 -9.98 6.47
CA ALA A 226 7.24 -10.53 5.97
C ALA A 226 7.95 -9.57 5.00
N PRO A 227 8.36 -8.38 5.46
CA PRO A 227 9.02 -7.39 4.62
C PRO A 227 10.36 -7.90 4.09
N ALA A 228 10.57 -7.81 2.78
CA ALA A 228 11.79 -8.32 2.13
C ALA A 228 13.05 -7.53 2.49
N THR A 229 12.91 -6.24 2.78
CA THR A 229 14.03 -5.36 3.11
C THR A 229 13.71 -4.49 4.33
N ARG A 230 14.76 -3.96 4.95
CA ARG A 230 14.63 -2.99 6.04
C ARG A 230 13.84 -1.74 5.60
N PHE A 231 14.01 -1.33 4.32
CA PHE A 231 13.25 -0.23 3.76
C PHE A 231 11.75 -0.55 3.79
N VAL A 232 11.33 -1.72 3.29
CA VAL A 232 9.92 -2.12 3.29
C VAL A 232 9.37 -2.19 4.72
N ALA A 233 10.11 -2.81 5.65
CA ALA A 233 9.71 -2.90 7.05
C ALA A 233 9.46 -1.52 7.70
N SER A 234 10.33 -0.54 7.42
CA SER A 234 10.22 0.82 7.98
C SER A 234 9.26 1.72 7.22
N PHE A 235 9.05 1.47 5.94
CA PHE A 235 8.13 2.24 5.11
C PHE A 235 6.67 1.81 5.33
N ILE A 236 6.43 0.51 5.55
CA ILE A 236 5.09 -0.04 5.77
C ILE A 236 4.81 -0.12 7.28
N GLY A 237 4.27 0.97 7.83
CA GLY A 237 3.97 1.09 9.25
C GLY A 237 5.22 1.27 10.13
N ASP A 238 4.98 1.43 11.41
CA ASP A 238 6.05 1.50 12.40
C ASP A 238 6.62 0.11 12.70
N THR A 239 7.92 0.07 13.07
CA THR A 239 8.55 -1.16 13.53
C THR A 239 9.71 -0.88 14.47
N ASN A 240 9.99 -1.82 15.39
CA ASN A 240 11.18 -1.83 16.19
C ASN A 240 12.22 -2.72 15.49
N PHE A 241 13.45 -2.23 15.34
CA PHE A 241 14.56 -3.02 14.83
C PHE A 241 15.49 -3.39 15.96
N PHE A 242 15.71 -4.71 16.11
CA PHE A 242 16.68 -5.27 17.04
C PHE A 242 17.85 -5.85 16.22
N GLU A 243 18.99 -5.19 16.28
CA GLU A 243 20.19 -5.56 15.52
C GLU A 243 21.13 -6.39 16.38
N GLY A 244 21.52 -7.57 15.92
CA GLY A 244 22.38 -8.45 16.69
C GLY A 244 22.99 -9.57 15.86
N GLU A 245 23.61 -10.52 16.56
CA GLU A 245 24.25 -11.70 15.97
C GLU A 245 23.61 -12.96 16.53
N ILE A 246 23.40 -13.95 15.67
CA ILE A 246 22.87 -15.25 16.08
C ILE A 246 23.94 -16.01 16.85
N THR A 247 23.68 -16.27 18.13
CA THR A 247 24.62 -16.97 19.03
C THR A 247 24.31 -18.44 19.18
N ALA A 248 23.05 -18.85 19.00
CA ALA A 248 22.61 -20.24 19.06
C ALA A 248 21.38 -20.49 18.22
N ILE A 249 21.13 -21.74 17.87
CA ILE A 249 19.90 -22.22 17.22
C ILE A 249 19.30 -23.31 18.09
N GLU A 250 18.03 -23.17 18.45
CA GLU A 250 17.25 -24.07 19.27
C GLU A 250 16.00 -24.54 18.52
N GLY A 251 16.11 -25.70 17.86
CA GLY A 251 15.04 -26.17 16.96
C GLY A 251 14.80 -25.18 15.82
N ASP A 252 13.58 -24.70 15.69
CA ASP A 252 13.17 -23.73 14.64
C ASP A 252 13.42 -22.25 15.04
N TYR A 253 14.12 -22.03 16.17
CA TYR A 253 14.35 -20.67 16.69
C TYR A 253 15.84 -20.34 16.75
N SER A 254 16.15 -19.07 16.49
CA SER A 254 17.46 -18.46 16.68
C SER A 254 17.49 -17.64 17.96
N ILE A 255 18.62 -17.71 18.68
CA ILE A 255 18.93 -16.82 19.80
C ILE A 255 19.84 -15.70 19.26
N ILE A 256 19.35 -14.47 19.34
CA ILE A 256 20.03 -13.27 18.82
C ILE A 256 20.57 -12.50 20.03
N SER A 257 21.87 -12.27 20.07
CA SER A 257 22.50 -11.39 21.06
C SER A 257 22.51 -9.95 20.55
N ILE A 258 21.96 -9.04 21.34
CA ILE A 258 21.85 -7.62 20.99
C ILE A 258 22.63 -6.81 22.02
N ASP A 259 23.58 -6.02 21.52
CA ASP A 259 24.44 -5.20 22.37
C ASP A 259 23.64 -4.24 23.25
N GLY A 260 23.90 -4.28 24.56
CA GLY A 260 23.24 -3.40 25.53
C GLY A 260 21.76 -3.67 25.75
N PHE A 261 21.19 -4.75 25.18
CA PHE A 261 19.79 -5.11 25.38
C PHE A 261 19.60 -6.52 25.97
N GLY A 262 20.32 -7.51 25.45
CA GLY A 262 20.24 -8.90 25.91
C GLY A 262 20.03 -9.89 24.77
N GLN A 263 19.49 -11.06 25.12
CA GLN A 263 19.19 -12.11 24.14
C GLN A 263 17.70 -12.12 23.79
N ILE A 264 17.41 -12.22 22.51
CA ILE A 264 16.07 -12.37 21.96
C ILE A 264 15.97 -13.71 21.25
N LYS A 265 14.87 -14.42 21.49
CA LYS A 265 14.49 -15.61 20.74
C LYS A 265 13.55 -15.22 19.60
N ALA A 266 13.82 -15.69 18.38
CA ALA A 266 13.00 -15.42 17.20
C ALA A 266 12.93 -16.61 16.27
N PHE A 267 11.79 -16.79 15.59
CA PHE A 267 11.60 -17.87 14.62
C PHE A 267 12.57 -17.71 13.45
N ASN A 268 13.20 -18.80 13.02
CA ASN A 268 14.22 -18.83 11.97
C ASN A 268 13.64 -19.33 10.65
N ASP A 269 12.84 -18.49 9.98
CA ASP A 269 12.18 -18.81 8.72
C ASP A 269 13.13 -18.84 7.51
N LYS A 270 14.36 -18.29 7.65
CA LYS A 270 15.35 -18.17 6.57
C LYS A 270 16.51 -19.15 6.65
N ASN A 271 16.46 -20.10 7.58
CA ASN A 271 17.55 -21.05 7.84
C ASN A 271 18.91 -20.36 8.08
N LEU A 272 18.88 -19.25 8.81
CA LEU A 272 20.07 -18.49 9.19
C LEU A 272 20.98 -19.32 10.12
N VAL A 273 22.27 -18.99 10.16
CA VAL A 273 23.27 -19.76 10.90
C VAL A 273 23.92 -18.94 12.02
N VAL A 274 24.52 -19.63 13.00
CA VAL A 274 25.28 -19.01 14.09
C VAL A 274 26.41 -18.14 13.54
N GLY A 275 26.62 -16.96 14.12
CA GLY A 275 27.58 -15.96 13.72
C GLY A 275 27.05 -14.98 12.65
N GLN A 276 25.84 -15.19 12.13
CA GLN A 276 25.23 -14.29 11.15
C GLN A 276 24.64 -13.06 11.84
N LYS A 277 24.93 -11.87 11.28
CA LYS A 277 24.34 -10.62 11.72
C LYS A 277 22.92 -10.48 11.12
N VAL A 278 21.97 -10.14 11.98
CA VAL A 278 20.56 -10.02 11.60
C VAL A 278 19.95 -8.75 12.17
N SER A 279 18.90 -8.29 11.53
CA SER A 279 18.00 -7.28 12.04
C SER A 279 16.62 -7.89 12.20
N LEU A 280 16.15 -8.03 13.46
CA LEU A 280 14.79 -8.48 13.76
C LEU A 280 13.84 -7.28 13.74
N SER A 281 12.79 -7.35 12.96
CA SER A 281 11.71 -6.38 12.91
C SER A 281 10.54 -6.88 13.77
N VAL A 282 10.12 -6.10 14.75
CA VAL A 282 8.95 -6.41 15.60
C VAL A 282 7.99 -5.24 15.59
N ARG A 283 6.77 -5.47 15.14
CA ARG A 283 5.73 -4.43 15.05
C ARG A 283 5.30 -3.96 16.44
N PRO A 284 5.02 -2.63 16.65
CA PRO A 284 4.63 -2.11 17.96
C PRO A 284 3.37 -2.75 18.55
N GLU A 285 2.41 -3.16 17.73
CA GLU A 285 1.17 -3.82 18.16
C GLU A 285 1.39 -5.26 18.67
N LYS A 286 2.53 -5.88 18.33
CA LYS A 286 2.93 -7.21 18.81
C LYS A 286 3.68 -7.12 20.13
N ILE A 287 4.22 -5.97 20.49
CA ILE A 287 4.89 -5.72 21.76
C ILE A 287 3.87 -5.28 22.81
N ARG A 288 3.84 -6.00 23.91
CA ARG A 288 2.95 -5.72 25.04
C ARG A 288 3.71 -5.02 26.16
N VAL A 289 3.03 -4.11 26.86
CA VAL A 289 3.55 -3.38 28.02
C VAL A 289 2.70 -3.72 29.23
N THR A 290 3.33 -4.20 30.30
CA THR A 290 2.66 -4.61 31.56
C THR A 290 3.41 -4.08 32.78
N ALA A 291 2.69 -3.69 33.84
CA ALA A 291 3.29 -3.24 35.08
C ALA A 291 4.02 -4.38 35.82
N ASN A 292 3.51 -5.62 35.68
CA ASN A 292 4.11 -6.80 36.29
C ASN A 292 4.69 -7.73 35.22
N PRO A 293 5.72 -8.53 35.57
CA PRO A 293 6.25 -9.51 34.62
C PRO A 293 5.15 -10.47 34.17
N PRO A 294 5.04 -10.72 32.84
CA PRO A 294 4.06 -11.66 32.35
C PRO A 294 4.38 -13.08 32.80
N LEU A 295 3.34 -13.83 33.08
CA LEU A 295 3.48 -15.28 33.33
C LEU A 295 3.28 -16.00 31.98
N PRO A 296 4.30 -16.64 31.41
CA PRO A 296 4.14 -17.40 30.18
C PRO A 296 3.17 -18.56 30.40
N GLU A 297 2.35 -18.85 29.41
CA GLU A 297 1.56 -20.08 29.40
C GLU A 297 2.47 -21.29 29.46
N LYS A 298 1.98 -22.40 30.05
CA LYS A 298 2.80 -23.61 30.24
C LYS A 298 3.41 -24.07 28.91
N GLY A 299 4.75 -23.98 28.80
CA GLY A 299 5.51 -24.40 27.63
C GLY A 299 5.72 -23.30 26.57
N ALA A 300 5.15 -22.09 26.72
CA ALA A 300 5.41 -20.98 25.82
C ALA A 300 6.68 -20.23 26.23
N SER A 301 7.55 -19.94 25.26
CA SER A 301 8.67 -19.03 25.41
C SER A 301 8.22 -17.61 25.04
N ILE A 302 8.65 -16.62 25.83
CA ILE A 302 8.41 -15.19 25.55
C ILE A 302 9.71 -14.41 25.72
N ASN A 303 9.88 -13.36 24.93
CA ASN A 303 10.92 -12.37 25.15
C ASN A 303 10.40 -11.35 26.17
N VAL A 304 11.09 -11.18 27.31
CA VAL A 304 10.67 -10.27 28.39
C VAL A 304 11.84 -9.43 28.83
N PHE A 305 11.64 -8.10 28.89
CA PHE A 305 12.67 -7.16 29.30
C PHE A 305 12.09 -6.09 30.23
N PRO A 306 12.78 -5.74 31.33
CA PRO A 306 12.42 -4.60 32.14
C PRO A 306 12.63 -3.32 31.33
N ALA A 307 11.75 -2.36 31.50
CA ALA A 307 11.80 -1.10 30.79
C ALA A 307 11.21 0.04 31.64
N LYS A 308 11.50 1.27 31.26
CA LYS A 308 10.94 2.46 31.86
C LYS A 308 10.17 3.27 30.81
N VAL A 309 8.96 3.70 31.15
CA VAL A 309 8.13 4.53 30.27
C VAL A 309 8.77 5.88 30.06
N LYS A 310 9.06 6.24 28.82
CA LYS A 310 9.63 7.51 28.40
C LYS A 310 8.56 8.46 27.90
N ASP A 311 7.66 7.99 27.05
CA ASP A 311 6.61 8.80 26.46
C ASP A 311 5.34 8.00 26.19
N ILE A 312 4.19 8.70 26.17
CA ILE A 312 2.86 8.13 26.01
C ILE A 312 2.02 9.02 25.11
N VAL A 313 1.44 8.44 24.06
CA VAL A 313 0.49 9.13 23.19
C VAL A 313 -0.82 8.36 23.11
N TYR A 314 -1.88 8.97 23.63
CA TYR A 314 -3.24 8.45 23.55
C TYR A 314 -3.87 8.80 22.20
N GLN A 315 -4.39 7.81 21.47
CA GLN A 315 -5.01 8.01 20.14
C GLN A 315 -6.46 7.47 20.06
N GLY A 316 -7.14 7.37 21.19
CA GLY A 316 -8.53 6.89 21.28
C GLY A 316 -8.61 5.36 21.20
N VAL A 317 -8.39 4.76 20.04
CA VAL A 317 -8.48 3.30 19.84
C VAL A 317 -7.30 2.53 20.45
N TYR A 318 -6.17 3.18 20.63
CA TYR A 318 -4.97 2.62 21.29
C TYR A 318 -4.17 3.72 21.99
N THR A 319 -3.29 3.29 22.89
CA THR A 319 -2.20 4.13 23.44
C THR A 319 -0.87 3.61 22.90
N LYS A 320 -0.06 4.53 22.35
CA LYS A 320 1.31 4.25 21.94
C LYS A 320 2.26 4.62 23.07
N TYR A 321 3.08 3.66 23.47
CA TYR A 321 4.11 3.81 24.49
C TYR A 321 5.48 3.81 23.83
N TRP A 322 6.36 4.70 24.27
CA TRP A 322 7.80 4.58 24.07
C TRP A 322 8.44 4.27 25.39
N VAL A 323 9.12 3.16 25.45
CA VAL A 323 9.79 2.70 26.66
C VAL A 323 11.28 2.52 26.43
N THR A 324 12.10 2.82 27.42
CA THR A 324 13.54 2.58 27.36
C THR A 324 13.85 1.30 28.12
N SER A 325 14.37 0.28 27.40
CA SER A 325 14.92 -0.92 28.00
C SER A 325 16.42 -0.92 27.78
N SER A 326 17.19 -0.94 28.85
CA SER A 326 18.63 -0.70 28.79
C SER A 326 18.97 0.62 28.07
N GLN A 327 19.53 0.59 26.86
CA GLN A 327 19.85 1.77 26.05
C GLN A 327 18.94 1.89 24.79
N MET A 328 18.04 0.94 24.57
CA MET A 328 17.15 0.95 23.41
C MET A 328 15.81 1.58 23.70
N LEU A 329 15.34 2.35 22.72
CA LEU A 329 13.97 2.87 22.71
C LEU A 329 13.09 1.88 21.94
N VAL A 330 12.09 1.34 22.62
CA VAL A 330 11.12 0.40 22.07
C VAL A 330 9.75 1.05 22.04
N SER A 331 9.05 0.96 20.92
CA SER A 331 7.66 1.40 20.79
C SER A 331 6.69 0.22 20.88
N ALA A 332 5.58 0.42 21.57
CA ALA A 332 4.52 -0.58 21.74
C ALA A 332 3.15 0.07 21.59
N LEU A 333 2.18 -0.70 21.07
CA LEU A 333 0.80 -0.25 20.96
C LEU A 333 -0.09 -1.09 21.90
N LYS A 334 -0.83 -0.41 22.78
CA LYS A 334 -1.83 -1.06 23.65
C LYS A 334 -3.24 -0.70 23.15
N PRO A 335 -3.96 -1.63 22.52
CA PRO A 335 -5.33 -1.38 22.09
C PRO A 335 -6.27 -1.24 23.29
N HIS A 336 -7.28 -0.37 23.16
CA HIS A 336 -8.31 -0.18 24.17
C HIS A 336 -9.51 -1.08 23.89
N SER A 337 -9.40 -2.34 24.30
CA SER A 337 -10.47 -3.34 24.16
C SER A 337 -11.54 -3.27 25.26
N ARG A 338 -11.30 -2.50 26.34
CA ARG A 338 -12.21 -2.29 27.47
C ARG A 338 -12.25 -0.82 27.85
N PHE A 339 -13.23 -0.43 28.66
CA PHE A 339 -13.34 0.93 29.17
C PHE A 339 -12.10 1.32 29.97
N LEU A 340 -11.38 2.36 29.51
CA LEU A 340 -10.03 2.68 29.98
C LEU A 340 -10.03 3.20 31.44
N LEU A 341 -11.09 3.92 31.84
CA LEU A 341 -11.16 4.57 33.15
C LEU A 341 -11.29 3.59 34.33
N ASP A 342 -11.56 2.30 34.05
CA ASP A 342 -11.63 1.25 35.07
C ASP A 342 -10.27 0.58 35.34
N GLN A 343 -9.19 1.01 34.68
CA GLN A 343 -7.85 0.45 34.84
C GLN A 343 -6.90 1.53 35.40
N GLU A 344 -6.02 1.12 36.30
CA GLU A 344 -4.86 1.98 36.66
C GLU A 344 -3.98 2.17 35.42
N PRO A 345 -3.85 3.40 34.92
CA PRO A 345 -3.07 3.66 33.71
C PRO A 345 -1.58 3.54 34.03
N ILE A 346 -0.83 2.96 33.07
CA ILE A 346 0.63 3.10 33.06
C ILE A 346 0.96 4.55 32.71
N THR A 347 1.81 5.17 33.55
CA THR A 347 2.15 6.60 33.45
C THR A 347 3.64 6.81 33.10
N TRP A 348 4.00 8.09 32.88
CA TRP A 348 5.41 8.48 32.61
C TRP A 348 6.33 8.09 33.76
N ASN A 349 7.50 7.57 33.42
CA ASN A 349 8.53 7.07 34.32
C ASN A 349 8.20 5.80 35.10
N ASP A 350 7.05 5.17 34.88
CA ASP A 350 6.74 3.88 35.47
C ASP A 350 7.75 2.81 35.02
N GLU A 351 8.10 1.95 35.95
CA GLU A 351 8.84 0.72 35.66
C GLU A 351 7.85 -0.32 35.14
N VAL A 352 8.14 -0.89 33.99
CA VAL A 352 7.25 -1.79 33.26
C VAL A 352 8.05 -2.95 32.66
N PHE A 353 7.34 -3.93 32.15
CA PHE A 353 7.92 -5.01 31.34
C PHE A 353 7.39 -4.90 29.92
N VAL A 354 8.30 -4.99 28.94
CA VAL A 354 7.96 -5.19 27.52
C VAL A 354 8.17 -6.64 27.16
N TRP A 355 7.23 -7.20 26.41
CA TRP A 355 7.32 -8.60 26.04
C TRP A 355 6.56 -8.91 24.74
N TRP A 356 7.02 -9.97 24.05
CA TRP A 356 6.41 -10.49 22.81
C TRP A 356 6.77 -11.96 22.61
N HIS A 357 6.02 -12.65 21.75
CA HIS A 357 6.32 -14.04 21.41
C HIS A 357 7.46 -14.12 20.38
N PRO A 358 8.29 -15.18 20.40
CA PRO A 358 9.34 -15.38 19.40
C PRO A 358 8.85 -15.38 17.95
N ASP A 359 7.59 -15.76 17.70
CA ASP A 359 6.96 -15.78 16.38
C ASP A 359 6.48 -14.40 15.89
N ASP A 360 6.47 -13.40 16.77
CA ASP A 360 5.97 -12.05 16.47
C ASP A 360 7.00 -11.17 15.76
N GLY A 361 8.23 -11.63 15.61
CA GLY A 361 9.30 -10.92 14.92
C GLY A 361 9.63 -11.54 13.57
N TYR A 362 10.00 -10.70 12.60
CA TYR A 362 10.46 -11.14 11.30
C TYR A 362 11.92 -10.71 11.05
N MET A 363 12.78 -11.66 10.69
CA MET A 363 14.19 -11.37 10.42
C MET A 363 14.34 -10.78 9.01
N VAL A 364 14.76 -9.53 8.94
CA VAL A 364 15.19 -8.88 7.70
C VAL A 364 16.71 -9.02 7.56
N GLU A 365 17.24 -9.04 6.33
CA GLU A 365 18.68 -9.14 6.11
C GLU A 365 19.40 -7.93 6.72
N ALA A 366 20.45 -8.19 7.48
CA ALA A 366 21.41 -7.18 7.87
C ALA A 366 22.33 -6.91 6.67
N ARG A 367 22.71 -5.64 6.46
CA ARG A 367 23.74 -5.24 5.45
C ARG A 367 25.10 -5.36 6.04
#